data_49e2755381d485d95641db7afcb0ebc3
#
_entry.id   49e2755381d485d95641db7afcb0ebc3
#
_cell.length_a   1.000
_cell.length_b   1.000
_cell.length_c   1.000
_cell.angle_alpha   90.00
_cell.angle_beta   90.00
_cell.angle_gamma   90.00
#
_symmetry.space_group_name_H-M   'P 1'
#
loop_
_entity.id
_entity.type
_entity.pdbx_description
1 polymer ?
#
loop_
_entity_poly.entity_id
_entity_poly.type
_entity_poly.pdbx_seq_one_letter_code
_entity_poly.pdbx_strand_id
1 'polypeptide(L)'
;MKILAVSDLHFGLTQFDWVAQQAEKYDLVIVAGDLLDIAGHLDLDSQIIVVVKYLRSISAKTRLLVGSGNHDGDVKDERQEYIARWLQRVRAGGLVVDGGSSELSGTRLSVCPWWDGPTTREAMQRFLRAEHASSPKSWLWVHHAPPDGVGVSWTGKEHAGDAFLMDIIRELTPDFVFSGHIHNSPFRAGGAWASRIGKTWIFNAGKQLGAPPAHITLDLEKRSARWISQAGVEEIHLDSENTVPGPAGRA
;
A
#
# COMPACT_ATOMS: atom_id res chain seq x y z
N MET A 1 -12.16 12.26 6.43
CA MET A 1 -11.29 11.12 6.81
C MET A 1 -9.86 11.43 6.41
N LYS A 2 -8.93 11.35 7.38
CA LYS A 2 -7.50 11.57 7.18
C LYS A 2 -6.76 10.25 7.18
N ILE A 3 -5.93 9.99 6.17
CA ILE A 3 -5.22 8.73 5.96
C ILE A 3 -3.71 9.00 5.98
N LEU A 4 -2.95 8.14 6.65
CA LEU A 4 -1.50 8.02 6.52
C LEU A 4 -1.19 6.71 5.82
N ALA A 5 -0.44 6.76 4.71
CA ALA A 5 0.00 5.57 4.00
C ALA A 5 1.52 5.50 3.89
N VAL A 6 2.06 4.32 4.18
CA VAL A 6 3.47 3.94 4.03
C VAL A 6 3.56 2.58 3.34
N SER A 7 4.70 2.26 2.77
CA SER A 7 5.05 0.96 2.22
C SER A 7 6.55 0.68 2.40
N ASP A 8 6.98 -0.54 2.12
CA ASP A 8 8.40 -0.90 1.98
C ASP A 8 9.25 -0.56 3.22
N LEU A 9 8.72 -0.83 4.41
CA LEU A 9 9.41 -0.54 5.67
C LEU A 9 10.61 -1.48 5.92
N HIS A 10 10.60 -2.69 5.32
CA HIS A 10 11.71 -3.67 5.34
C HIS A 10 12.39 -3.75 6.71
N PHE A 11 11.61 -4.05 7.73
CA PHE A 11 12.06 -4.15 9.12
C PHE A 11 12.77 -2.89 9.67
N GLY A 12 12.54 -1.74 9.07
CA GLY A 12 13.07 -0.45 9.52
C GLY A 12 12.43 0.04 10.83
N LEU A 13 12.92 -0.42 11.98
CA LEU A 13 12.29 -0.21 13.28
C LEU A 13 12.05 1.27 13.61
N THR A 14 12.99 2.16 13.26
CA THR A 14 12.83 3.61 13.44
C THR A 14 11.65 4.16 12.62
N GLN A 15 11.35 3.57 11.47
CA GLN A 15 10.21 3.94 10.65
C GLN A 15 8.91 3.43 11.28
N PHE A 16 8.89 2.19 11.80
CA PHE A 16 7.75 1.67 12.57
C PHE A 16 7.48 2.51 13.83
N ASP A 17 8.52 2.92 14.56
CA ASP A 17 8.39 3.83 15.70
C ASP A 17 7.71 5.13 15.29
N TRP A 18 8.14 5.72 14.18
CA TRP A 18 7.55 6.95 13.67
C TRP A 18 6.07 6.75 13.30
N VAL A 19 5.73 5.69 12.57
CA VAL A 19 4.33 5.39 12.21
C VAL A 19 3.48 5.22 13.47
N ALA A 20 3.96 4.48 14.48
CA ALA A 20 3.26 4.27 15.73
C ALA A 20 3.02 5.57 16.52
N GLN A 21 3.97 6.53 16.45
CA GLN A 21 3.84 7.87 17.06
C GLN A 21 2.83 8.75 16.29
N GLN A 22 2.73 8.60 14.97
CA GLN A 22 1.81 9.41 14.16
C GLN A 22 0.37 8.88 14.17
N ALA A 23 0.16 7.61 14.48
CA ALA A 23 -1.10 6.88 14.27
C ALA A 23 -2.34 7.60 14.82
N GLU A 24 -2.26 8.21 16.02
CA GLU A 24 -3.39 8.90 16.67
C GLU A 24 -3.88 10.16 15.91
N LYS A 25 -3.08 10.67 14.96
CA LYS A 25 -3.41 11.88 14.19
C LYS A 25 -4.27 11.60 12.96
N TYR A 26 -4.48 10.31 12.65
CA TYR A 26 -5.15 9.85 11.45
C TYR A 26 -6.30 8.91 11.78
N ASP A 27 -7.36 8.97 10.99
CA ASP A 27 -8.51 8.06 11.10
C ASP A 27 -8.16 6.65 10.58
N LEU A 28 -7.16 6.58 9.69
CA LEU A 28 -6.72 5.36 9.03
C LEU A 28 -5.21 5.41 8.78
N VAL A 29 -4.51 4.34 9.13
CA VAL A 29 -3.13 4.07 8.73
C VAL A 29 -3.11 2.88 7.75
N ILE A 30 -2.31 2.99 6.70
CA ILE A 30 -2.11 1.96 5.68
C ILE A 30 -0.62 1.60 5.64
N VAL A 31 -0.32 0.30 5.69
CA VAL A 31 0.99 -0.27 5.39
C VAL A 31 0.82 -1.16 4.16
N ALA A 32 1.30 -0.69 3.01
CA ALA A 32 1.06 -1.31 1.71
C ALA A 32 2.17 -2.31 1.33
N GLY A 33 2.47 -3.26 2.22
CA GLY A 33 3.38 -4.38 1.97
C GLY A 33 4.85 -4.12 2.30
N ASP A 34 5.63 -5.18 2.20
CA ASP A 34 7.07 -5.27 2.50
C ASP A 34 7.41 -4.75 3.90
N LEU A 35 6.78 -5.38 4.90
CA LEU A 35 7.05 -5.12 6.31
C LEU A 35 8.36 -5.77 6.77
N LEU A 36 8.69 -6.95 6.21
CA LEU A 36 9.84 -7.76 6.56
C LEU A 36 11.01 -7.51 5.60
N ASP A 37 12.22 -7.88 6.02
CA ASP A 37 13.44 -7.80 5.21
C ASP A 37 14.05 -9.18 5.00
N ILE A 38 13.81 -9.80 3.83
CA ILE A 38 14.37 -11.12 3.48
C ILE A 38 15.88 -11.06 3.21
N ALA A 39 16.45 -9.88 2.99
CA ALA A 39 17.90 -9.69 2.80
C ALA A 39 18.64 -9.35 4.10
N GLY A 40 17.89 -9.17 5.20
CA GLY A 40 18.43 -8.85 6.52
C GLY A 40 19.14 -10.03 7.19
N HIS A 41 19.91 -9.74 8.24
CA HIS A 41 20.62 -10.77 9.02
C HIS A 41 19.73 -11.48 10.05
N LEU A 42 18.58 -10.92 10.38
CA LEU A 42 17.65 -11.50 11.34
C LEU A 42 16.66 -12.42 10.62
N ASP A 43 16.41 -13.59 11.18
CA ASP A 43 15.43 -14.54 10.62
C ASP A 43 14.01 -13.96 10.61
N LEU A 44 13.17 -14.44 9.69
CA LEU A 44 11.82 -13.90 9.49
C LEU A 44 10.93 -14.10 10.72
N ASP A 45 11.04 -15.21 11.46
CA ASP A 45 10.23 -15.47 12.64
C ASP A 45 10.48 -14.40 13.72
N SER A 46 11.76 -14.06 13.94
CA SER A 46 12.15 -12.98 14.86
C SER A 46 11.63 -11.62 14.42
N GLN A 47 11.72 -11.33 13.11
CA GLN A 47 11.16 -10.09 12.55
C GLN A 47 9.64 -10.02 12.73
N ILE A 48 8.92 -11.10 12.44
CA ILE A 48 7.47 -11.21 12.60
C ILE A 48 7.05 -10.90 14.03
N ILE A 49 7.74 -11.48 15.04
CA ILE A 49 7.42 -11.20 16.46
C ILE A 49 7.48 -9.71 16.78
N VAL A 50 8.47 -9.01 16.25
CA VAL A 50 8.66 -7.59 16.49
C VAL A 50 7.61 -6.77 15.74
N VAL A 51 7.42 -7.05 14.44
CA VAL A 51 6.46 -6.33 13.59
C VAL A 51 5.04 -6.48 14.12
N VAL A 52 4.65 -7.69 14.57
CA VAL A 52 3.32 -7.92 15.18
C VAL A 52 3.08 -7.01 16.40
N LYS A 53 4.10 -6.72 17.21
CA LYS A 53 3.96 -5.78 18.35
C LYS A 53 3.67 -4.36 17.85
N TYR A 54 4.34 -3.91 16.78
CA TYR A 54 4.06 -2.61 16.16
C TYR A 54 2.64 -2.55 15.59
N LEU A 55 2.23 -3.55 14.82
CA LEU A 55 0.88 -3.59 14.25
C LEU A 55 -0.21 -3.53 15.33
N ARG A 56 -0.04 -4.25 16.43
CA ARG A 56 -0.95 -4.19 17.59
C ARG A 56 -0.94 -2.81 18.24
N SER A 57 0.23 -2.21 18.42
CA SER A 57 0.35 -0.87 19.01
C SER A 57 -0.32 0.20 18.14
N ILE A 58 -0.16 0.13 16.81
CA ILE A 58 -0.78 1.06 15.87
C ILE A 58 -2.30 0.84 15.83
N SER A 59 -2.75 -0.42 15.72
CA SER A 59 -4.18 -0.74 15.63
C SER A 59 -4.97 -0.45 16.92
N ALA A 60 -4.29 -0.35 18.05
CA ALA A 60 -4.90 0.11 19.30
C ALA A 60 -5.22 1.61 19.31
N LYS A 61 -4.62 2.38 18.41
CA LYS A 61 -4.74 3.85 18.33
C LYS A 61 -5.65 4.31 17.19
N THR A 62 -5.68 3.58 16.10
CA THR A 62 -6.45 3.93 14.89
C THR A 62 -6.81 2.69 14.08
N ARG A 63 -7.69 2.83 13.08
CA ARG A 63 -7.91 1.79 12.07
C ARG A 63 -6.61 1.56 11.29
N LEU A 64 -6.24 0.28 11.09
CA LEU A 64 -5.01 -0.10 10.40
C LEU A 64 -5.31 -1.10 9.27
N LEU A 65 -4.86 -0.79 8.06
CA LEU A 65 -4.84 -1.74 6.93
C LEU A 65 -3.41 -2.18 6.68
N VAL A 66 -3.20 -3.49 6.54
CA VAL A 66 -1.88 -4.06 6.27
C VAL A 66 -1.99 -5.09 5.15
N GLY A 67 -1.44 -4.76 3.99
CA GLY A 67 -1.24 -5.72 2.90
C GLY A 67 0.12 -6.38 3.01
N SER A 68 0.24 -7.62 2.52
CA SER A 68 1.55 -8.24 2.31
C SER A 68 2.21 -7.74 1.03
N GLY A 69 3.55 -7.76 1.01
CA GLY A 69 4.38 -7.64 -0.17
C GLY A 69 5.18 -8.92 -0.44
N ASN A 70 6.05 -8.88 -1.43
CA ASN A 70 6.88 -10.03 -1.82
C ASN A 70 7.90 -10.47 -0.75
N HIS A 71 8.22 -9.59 0.21
CA HIS A 71 9.11 -9.91 1.34
C HIS A 71 8.36 -10.52 2.54
N ASP A 72 7.04 -10.56 2.53
CA ASP A 72 6.24 -10.92 3.71
C ASP A 72 5.79 -12.39 3.73
N GLY A 73 6.02 -13.14 2.65
CA GLY A 73 5.65 -14.54 2.56
C GLY A 73 6.47 -15.42 3.51
N ASP A 74 5.83 -16.05 4.50
CA ASP A 74 6.46 -16.90 5.51
C ASP A 74 6.28 -18.39 5.24
N VAL A 75 5.32 -18.78 4.42
CA VAL A 75 5.03 -20.17 4.09
C VAL A 75 4.59 -20.32 2.65
N LYS A 76 4.74 -21.53 2.11
CA LYS A 76 4.12 -21.93 0.84
C LYS A 76 2.79 -22.60 1.09
N ASP A 77 1.82 -22.27 0.22
CA ASP A 77 0.53 -22.95 0.19
C ASP A 77 0.63 -24.35 -0.49
N GLU A 78 -0.51 -25.01 -0.68
CA GLU A 78 -0.59 -26.34 -1.33
C GLU A 78 -0.15 -26.31 -2.80
N ARG A 79 -0.12 -25.16 -3.43
CA ARG A 79 0.31 -24.91 -4.82
C ARG A 79 1.75 -24.42 -4.93
N GLN A 80 2.48 -24.39 -3.81
CA GLN A 80 3.86 -23.91 -3.70
C GLN A 80 4.00 -22.39 -3.93
N GLU A 81 2.92 -21.62 -3.81
CA GLU A 81 2.94 -20.17 -3.85
C GLU A 81 3.15 -19.60 -2.43
N TYR A 82 3.99 -18.57 -2.30
CA TYR A 82 4.24 -17.91 -1.01
C TYR A 82 3.02 -17.08 -0.57
N ILE A 83 2.69 -17.23 0.71
CA ILE A 83 1.63 -16.45 1.37
C ILE A 83 2.13 -15.93 2.73
N ALA A 84 1.64 -14.77 3.13
CA ALA A 84 1.92 -14.17 4.44
C ALA A 84 0.92 -14.70 5.49
N ARG A 85 1.08 -15.99 5.89
CA ARG A 85 0.16 -16.64 6.84
C ARG A 85 0.23 -15.99 8.22
N TRP A 86 1.36 -15.43 8.60
CA TRP A 86 1.52 -14.74 9.87
C TRP A 86 0.60 -13.53 10.02
N LEU A 87 0.30 -12.80 8.94
CA LEU A 87 -0.66 -11.69 8.96
C LEU A 87 -2.07 -12.15 9.35
N GLN A 88 -2.49 -13.33 8.90
CA GLN A 88 -3.80 -13.88 9.26
C GLN A 88 -3.95 -14.15 10.76
N ARG A 89 -2.82 -14.44 11.45
CA ARG A 89 -2.79 -14.71 12.90
C ARG A 89 -2.90 -13.44 13.75
N VAL A 90 -2.70 -12.26 13.17
CA VAL A 90 -2.75 -10.97 13.89
C VAL A 90 -4.05 -10.22 13.70
N ARG A 91 -5.00 -10.78 12.93
CA ARG A 91 -6.35 -10.21 12.80
C ARG A 91 -6.97 -9.97 14.17
N ALA A 92 -7.19 -8.70 14.54
CA ALA A 92 -7.87 -8.35 15.80
C ALA A 92 -8.27 -6.86 15.77
N GLY A 93 -9.40 -6.55 16.40
CA GLY A 93 -9.84 -5.18 16.66
C GLY A 93 -9.96 -4.33 15.39
N GLY A 94 -9.23 -3.21 15.36
CA GLY A 94 -9.18 -2.26 14.22
C GLY A 94 -8.23 -2.64 13.08
N LEU A 95 -7.63 -3.84 13.10
CA LEU A 95 -6.66 -4.31 12.11
C LEU A 95 -7.34 -5.13 11.02
N VAL A 96 -7.17 -4.71 9.77
CA VAL A 96 -7.60 -5.44 8.57
C VAL A 96 -6.36 -5.83 7.79
N VAL A 97 -6.26 -7.11 7.44
CA VAL A 97 -5.12 -7.69 6.73
C VAL A 97 -5.58 -8.39 5.45
N ASP A 98 -4.66 -8.97 4.72
CA ASP A 98 -4.84 -9.71 3.46
C ASP A 98 -6.17 -10.47 3.37
N GLY A 99 -6.90 -10.25 2.27
CA GLY A 99 -8.20 -10.84 2.03
C GLY A 99 -9.31 -10.37 2.98
N GLY A 100 -9.03 -9.34 3.77
CA GLY A 100 -9.98 -8.71 4.66
C GLY A 100 -10.55 -7.42 4.08
N SER A 101 -11.73 -7.06 4.57
CA SER A 101 -12.36 -5.79 4.25
C SER A 101 -13.06 -5.19 5.47
N SER A 102 -13.28 -3.90 5.44
CA SER A 102 -14.06 -3.17 6.44
C SER A 102 -14.66 -1.92 5.81
N GLU A 103 -15.46 -1.19 6.59
CA GLU A 103 -16.00 0.10 6.19
C GLU A 103 -15.58 1.17 7.21
N LEU A 104 -15.23 2.34 6.70
CA LEU A 104 -14.93 3.51 7.51
C LEU A 104 -15.44 4.77 6.81
N SER A 105 -16.30 5.54 7.51
CA SER A 105 -16.87 6.80 6.98
C SER A 105 -17.50 6.67 5.59
N GLY A 106 -18.18 5.56 5.30
CA GLY A 106 -18.84 5.29 4.01
C GLY A 106 -17.90 4.86 2.89
N THR A 107 -16.62 4.63 3.18
CA THR A 107 -15.63 4.08 2.24
C THR A 107 -15.40 2.61 2.53
N ARG A 108 -15.56 1.74 1.54
CA ARG A 108 -15.16 0.34 1.59
C ARG A 108 -13.64 0.26 1.52
N LEU A 109 -13.04 -0.49 2.41
CA LEU A 109 -11.60 -0.70 2.53
C LEU A 109 -11.31 -2.17 2.29
N SER A 110 -10.55 -2.51 1.24
CA SER A 110 -10.20 -3.88 0.89
C SER A 110 -8.69 -4.05 0.86
N VAL A 111 -8.19 -5.05 1.57
CA VAL A 111 -6.76 -5.39 1.60
C VAL A 111 -6.53 -6.63 0.73
N CYS A 112 -5.82 -6.42 -0.37
CA CYS A 112 -5.47 -7.46 -1.32
C CYS A 112 -4.13 -8.08 -0.93
N PRO A 113 -4.04 -9.42 -0.80
CA PRO A 113 -2.77 -10.07 -0.53
C PRO A 113 -1.80 -9.90 -1.70
N TRP A 114 -0.51 -10.02 -1.43
CA TRP A 114 0.47 -10.29 -2.47
C TRP A 114 0.09 -11.59 -3.18
N TRP A 115 0.21 -11.63 -4.52
CA TRP A 115 0.11 -12.88 -5.25
C TRP A 115 1.49 -13.32 -5.76
N ASP A 116 1.83 -14.54 -5.44
CA ASP A 116 3.09 -15.16 -5.84
C ASP A 116 2.96 -15.98 -7.15
N GLY A 117 1.71 -16.30 -7.52
CA GLY A 117 1.42 -17.10 -8.69
C GLY A 117 -0.05 -17.05 -9.10
N PRO A 118 -0.47 -17.94 -10.02
CA PRO A 118 -1.82 -17.92 -10.58
C PRO A 118 -2.91 -18.19 -9.53
N THR A 119 -2.67 -19.07 -8.56
CA THR A 119 -3.68 -19.44 -7.56
C THR A 119 -3.99 -18.29 -6.60
N THR A 120 -2.96 -17.66 -6.06
CA THR A 120 -3.12 -16.49 -5.17
C THR A 120 -3.72 -15.31 -5.93
N ARG A 121 -3.37 -15.12 -7.20
CA ARG A 121 -3.97 -14.11 -8.08
C ARG A 121 -5.45 -14.35 -8.31
N GLU A 122 -5.86 -15.58 -8.66
CA GLU A 122 -7.28 -15.92 -8.82
C GLU A 122 -8.08 -15.74 -7.53
N ALA A 123 -7.49 -16.07 -6.38
CA ALA A 123 -8.13 -15.86 -5.08
C ALA A 123 -8.40 -14.37 -4.82
N MET A 124 -7.43 -13.51 -5.11
CA MET A 124 -7.61 -12.06 -5.02
C MET A 124 -8.68 -11.54 -5.98
N GLN A 125 -8.69 -12.02 -7.21
CA GLN A 125 -9.70 -11.63 -8.20
C GLN A 125 -11.12 -11.98 -7.73
N ARG A 126 -11.32 -13.20 -7.21
CA ARG A 126 -12.62 -13.62 -6.65
C ARG A 126 -13.03 -12.72 -5.48
N PHE A 127 -12.08 -12.40 -4.59
CA PHE A 127 -12.31 -11.50 -3.46
C PHE A 127 -12.78 -10.12 -3.93
N LEU A 128 -12.06 -9.47 -4.85
CA LEU A 128 -12.41 -8.14 -5.34
C LEU A 128 -13.74 -8.11 -6.08
N ARG A 129 -14.07 -9.13 -6.88
CA ARG A 129 -15.38 -9.21 -7.54
C ARG A 129 -16.53 -9.40 -6.55
N ALA A 130 -16.31 -10.17 -5.47
CA ALA A 130 -17.30 -10.30 -4.40
C ALA A 130 -17.52 -8.96 -3.66
N GLU A 131 -16.44 -8.21 -3.40
CA GLU A 131 -16.52 -6.87 -2.81
C GLU A 131 -17.26 -5.89 -3.74
N HIS A 132 -16.96 -5.91 -5.04
CA HIS A 132 -17.62 -5.07 -6.05
C HIS A 132 -19.13 -5.33 -6.12
N ALA A 133 -19.56 -6.58 -5.99
CA ALA A 133 -20.98 -6.96 -6.00
C ALA A 133 -21.78 -6.29 -4.88
N SER A 134 -21.15 -5.83 -3.80
CA SER A 134 -21.79 -5.04 -2.73
C SER A 134 -22.03 -3.57 -3.10
N SER A 135 -21.61 -3.15 -4.32
CA SER A 135 -21.77 -1.80 -4.87
C SER A 135 -21.31 -0.69 -3.93
N PRO A 136 -20.05 -0.67 -3.50
CA PRO A 136 -19.57 0.34 -2.57
C PRO A 136 -19.62 1.74 -3.22
N LYS A 137 -20.09 2.75 -2.46
CA LYS A 137 -20.16 4.14 -2.94
C LYS A 137 -18.78 4.77 -3.11
N SER A 138 -17.84 4.41 -2.25
CA SER A 138 -16.43 4.76 -2.33
C SER A 138 -15.60 3.53 -1.95
N TRP A 139 -14.52 3.27 -2.69
CA TRP A 139 -13.75 2.05 -2.54
C TRP A 139 -12.25 2.31 -2.58
N LEU A 140 -11.55 1.84 -1.55
CA LEU A 140 -10.12 1.94 -1.38
C LEU A 140 -9.50 0.54 -1.33
N TRP A 141 -8.47 0.31 -2.16
CA TRP A 141 -7.68 -0.91 -2.14
C TRP A 141 -6.28 -0.67 -1.59
N VAL A 142 -5.76 -1.68 -0.91
CA VAL A 142 -4.35 -1.80 -0.58
C VAL A 142 -3.83 -3.03 -1.32
N HIS A 143 -2.84 -2.84 -2.21
CA HIS A 143 -2.13 -3.91 -2.88
C HIS A 143 -0.69 -3.51 -3.14
N HIS A 144 0.27 -4.37 -2.82
CA HIS A 144 1.68 -3.99 -2.79
C HIS A 144 2.23 -3.64 -4.18
N ALA A 145 2.00 -4.47 -5.21
CA ALA A 145 2.44 -4.12 -6.57
C ALA A 145 1.60 -2.95 -7.12
N PRO A 146 2.20 -1.97 -7.80
CA PRO A 146 1.46 -0.98 -8.57
C PRO A 146 0.98 -1.57 -9.90
N PRO A 147 -0.07 -1.01 -10.54
CA PRO A 147 -0.44 -1.39 -11.89
C PRO A 147 0.64 -0.99 -12.90
N ASP A 148 0.79 -1.76 -13.97
CA ASP A 148 1.78 -1.51 -15.01
C ASP A 148 1.48 -0.28 -15.88
N GLY A 149 2.50 0.28 -16.52
CA GLY A 149 2.39 1.33 -17.53
C GLY A 149 2.02 2.72 -17.01
N VAL A 150 2.11 2.97 -15.71
CA VAL A 150 1.83 4.28 -15.08
C VAL A 150 3.02 4.77 -14.27
N GLY A 151 3.09 6.08 -14.00
CA GLY A 151 4.25 6.70 -13.33
C GLY A 151 4.64 6.04 -12.00
N VAL A 152 3.70 5.52 -11.21
CA VAL A 152 3.98 4.82 -9.94
C VAL A 152 4.67 3.46 -10.11
N SER A 153 4.71 2.91 -11.32
CA SER A 153 5.42 1.66 -11.65
C SER A 153 6.78 1.87 -12.33
N TRP A 154 7.20 3.13 -12.50
CA TRP A 154 8.44 3.47 -13.21
C TRP A 154 9.67 3.21 -12.36
N THR A 155 10.62 2.41 -12.85
CA THR A 155 11.87 2.07 -12.15
C THR A 155 13.01 3.06 -12.43
N GLY A 156 12.84 3.96 -13.39
CA GLY A 156 13.87 4.79 -13.95
C GLY A 156 14.41 4.27 -15.31
N LYS A 157 13.99 3.07 -15.72
CA LYS A 157 14.37 2.43 -16.98
C LYS A 157 13.15 1.88 -17.73
N GLU A 158 12.25 1.24 -17.02
CA GLU A 158 11.06 0.59 -17.55
C GLU A 158 9.93 0.63 -16.53
N HIS A 159 8.72 0.35 -16.95
CA HIS A 159 7.61 0.07 -16.04
C HIS A 159 7.74 -1.38 -15.55
N ALA A 160 7.64 -1.58 -14.23
CA ALA A 160 7.71 -2.88 -13.58
C ALA A 160 6.48 -3.09 -12.68
N GLY A 161 5.34 -2.65 -13.17
CA GLY A 161 4.04 -2.86 -12.52
C GLY A 161 3.40 -4.18 -12.92
N ASP A 162 2.21 -4.40 -12.40
CA ASP A 162 1.42 -5.60 -12.68
C ASP A 162 0.33 -5.30 -13.72
N ALA A 163 0.41 -5.96 -14.89
CA ALA A 163 -0.54 -5.79 -15.97
C ALA A 163 -1.93 -6.33 -15.61
N PHE A 164 -2.01 -7.42 -14.83
CA PHE A 164 -3.28 -7.95 -14.37
C PHE A 164 -3.98 -6.99 -13.39
N LEU A 165 -3.22 -6.34 -12.50
CA LEU A 165 -3.78 -5.31 -11.63
C LEU A 165 -4.30 -4.12 -12.44
N MET A 166 -3.60 -3.72 -13.51
CA MET A 166 -4.08 -2.70 -14.43
C MET A 166 -5.46 -3.05 -15.00
N ASP A 167 -5.63 -4.30 -15.47
CA ASP A 167 -6.88 -4.75 -16.07
C ASP A 167 -8.03 -4.79 -15.05
N ILE A 168 -7.79 -5.31 -13.84
CA ILE A 168 -8.83 -5.40 -12.81
C ILE A 168 -9.19 -4.02 -12.23
N ILE A 169 -8.27 -3.07 -12.17
CA ILE A 169 -8.58 -1.67 -11.83
C ILE A 169 -9.50 -1.05 -12.88
N ARG A 170 -9.25 -1.29 -14.17
CA ARG A 170 -10.12 -0.81 -15.25
C ARG A 170 -11.51 -1.44 -15.22
N GLU A 171 -11.60 -2.72 -14.88
CA GLU A 171 -12.86 -3.46 -14.74
C GLU A 171 -13.69 -2.95 -13.55
N LEU A 172 -13.09 -2.88 -12.36
CA LEU A 172 -13.81 -2.67 -11.10
C LEU A 172 -13.81 -1.20 -10.62
N THR A 173 -12.93 -0.39 -11.16
CA THR A 173 -12.86 1.07 -10.97
C THR A 173 -12.95 1.54 -9.50
N PRO A 174 -12.06 1.10 -8.58
CA PRO A 174 -12.00 1.67 -7.23
C PRO A 174 -11.68 3.16 -7.29
N ASP A 175 -11.91 3.90 -6.21
CA ASP A 175 -11.54 5.32 -6.15
C ASP A 175 -10.05 5.50 -5.84
N PHE A 176 -9.49 4.62 -4.97
CA PHE A 176 -8.10 4.70 -4.50
C PHE A 176 -7.43 3.33 -4.47
N VAL A 177 -6.17 3.28 -4.87
CA VAL A 177 -5.27 2.12 -4.71
C VAL A 177 -3.97 2.59 -4.06
N PHE A 178 -3.59 1.99 -2.95
CA PHE A 178 -2.31 2.24 -2.28
C PHE A 178 -1.37 1.07 -2.52
N SER A 179 -0.18 1.37 -3.05
CA SER A 179 0.86 0.42 -3.45
C SER A 179 2.22 0.78 -2.85
N GLY A 180 3.20 -0.06 -3.11
CA GLY A 180 4.62 0.10 -2.81
C GLY A 180 5.46 -0.54 -3.91
N HIS A 181 6.37 -1.45 -3.55
CA HIS A 181 7.16 -2.33 -4.40
C HIS A 181 8.19 -1.60 -5.29
N ILE A 182 7.80 -0.58 -6.02
CA ILE A 182 8.72 0.18 -6.88
C ILE A 182 9.30 1.34 -6.06
N HIS A 183 10.34 1.04 -5.29
CA HIS A 183 10.94 1.93 -4.29
C HIS A 183 11.34 3.29 -4.84
N ASN A 184 11.82 3.33 -6.08
CA ASN A 184 12.42 4.53 -6.68
C ASN A 184 11.44 5.37 -7.49
N SER A 185 10.23 4.87 -7.74
CA SER A 185 9.27 5.55 -8.61
C SER A 185 9.08 7.04 -8.28
N PRO A 186 8.83 7.44 -7.01
CA PRO A 186 8.63 8.86 -6.68
C PRO A 186 9.89 9.72 -6.81
N PHE A 187 11.07 9.09 -6.87
CA PHE A 187 12.37 9.77 -6.82
C PHE A 187 13.06 9.86 -8.17
N ARG A 188 12.51 9.26 -9.23
CA ARG A 188 13.12 9.20 -10.56
C ARG A 188 12.39 10.10 -11.55
N ALA A 189 13.17 10.72 -12.46
CA ALA A 189 12.59 11.40 -13.60
C ALA A 189 11.71 10.44 -14.43
N GLY A 190 10.50 10.85 -14.76
CA GLY A 190 9.50 10.01 -15.43
C GLY A 190 8.67 9.12 -14.50
N GLY A 191 9.05 8.99 -13.24
CA GLY A 191 8.23 8.31 -12.22
C GLY A 191 7.33 9.27 -11.46
N ALA A 192 6.47 8.72 -10.59
CA ALA A 192 5.53 9.49 -9.80
C ALA A 192 5.19 8.77 -8.48
N TRP A 193 4.75 9.54 -7.49
CA TRP A 193 4.17 9.02 -6.26
C TRP A 193 2.65 8.82 -6.35
N ALA A 194 2.02 9.44 -7.36
CA ALA A 194 0.61 9.29 -7.67
C ALA A 194 0.41 9.19 -9.19
N SER A 195 -0.56 8.39 -9.61
CA SER A 195 -1.00 8.24 -10.99
C SER A 195 -2.51 8.10 -11.04
N ARG A 196 -3.11 8.27 -12.24
CA ARG A 196 -4.55 8.15 -12.41
C ARG A 196 -4.89 7.21 -13.57
N ILE A 197 -5.85 6.31 -13.35
CA ILE A 197 -6.43 5.43 -14.37
C ILE A 197 -7.94 5.64 -14.36
N GLY A 198 -8.45 6.34 -15.37
CA GLY A 198 -9.86 6.78 -15.35
C GLY A 198 -10.15 7.63 -14.11
N LYS A 199 -11.08 7.19 -13.25
CA LYS A 199 -11.37 7.87 -11.96
C LYS A 199 -10.44 7.44 -10.82
N THR A 200 -9.73 6.31 -10.94
CA THR A 200 -8.94 5.70 -9.89
C THR A 200 -7.62 6.44 -9.66
N TRP A 201 -7.37 6.88 -8.45
CA TRP A 201 -6.07 7.36 -8.01
C TRP A 201 -5.22 6.19 -7.47
N ILE A 202 -3.98 6.10 -7.93
CA ILE A 202 -3.00 5.10 -7.50
C ILE A 202 -1.85 5.83 -6.83
N PHE A 203 -1.43 5.35 -5.65
CA PHE A 203 -0.39 5.95 -4.84
C PHE A 203 0.72 4.96 -4.54
N ASN A 204 1.96 5.44 -4.59
CA ASN A 204 3.16 4.72 -4.14
C ASN A 204 4.08 5.70 -3.42
N ALA A 205 4.29 5.50 -2.12
CA ALA A 205 5.14 6.39 -1.32
C ALA A 205 6.62 6.28 -1.69
N GLY A 206 7.02 5.15 -2.26
CA GLY A 206 8.42 4.79 -2.45
C GLY A 206 9.12 4.48 -1.13
N LYS A 207 10.42 4.20 -1.21
CA LYS A 207 11.25 3.85 -0.05
C LYS A 207 12.39 4.84 0.13
N GLN A 208 12.62 5.27 1.36
CA GLN A 208 13.81 6.00 1.80
C GLN A 208 14.38 5.39 3.07
N LEU A 209 15.65 5.65 3.35
CA LEU A 209 16.28 5.22 4.60
C LEU A 209 15.98 6.18 5.75
N GLY A 210 15.96 5.63 6.97
CA GLY A 210 15.73 6.39 8.19
C GLY A 210 14.28 6.82 8.40
N ALA A 211 14.03 7.53 9.49
CA ALA A 211 12.72 8.08 9.85
C ALA A 211 12.69 9.59 9.63
N PRO A 212 11.55 10.16 9.21
CA PRO A 212 10.32 9.47 8.82
C PRO A 212 10.48 8.63 7.55
N PRO A 213 9.68 7.56 7.34
CA PRO A 213 9.58 6.95 6.02
C PRO A 213 9.04 7.93 4.99
N ALA A 214 9.31 7.71 3.70
CA ALA A 214 8.52 8.36 2.66
C ALA A 214 7.05 7.96 2.87
N HIS A 215 6.13 8.90 2.84
CA HIS A 215 4.74 8.64 3.17
C HIS A 215 3.78 9.54 2.43
N ILE A 216 2.55 9.12 2.34
CA ILE A 216 1.46 9.86 1.75
C ILE A 216 0.43 10.16 2.83
N THR A 217 -0.03 11.41 2.86
CA THR A 217 -1.19 11.81 3.65
C THR A 217 -2.33 12.15 2.69
N LEU A 218 -3.51 11.59 2.93
CA LEU A 218 -4.71 11.86 2.15
C LEU A 218 -5.78 12.43 3.06
N ASP A 219 -6.36 13.58 2.67
CA ASP A 219 -7.51 14.19 3.34
C ASP A 219 -8.71 14.17 2.39
N LEU A 220 -9.65 13.26 2.65
CA LEU A 220 -10.84 13.11 1.80
C LEU A 220 -11.82 14.27 1.90
N GLU A 221 -11.85 15.02 3.00
CA GLU A 221 -12.70 16.21 3.15
C GLU A 221 -12.16 17.37 2.33
N LYS A 222 -10.83 17.54 2.35
CA LYS A 222 -10.13 18.56 1.55
C LYS A 222 -9.90 18.13 0.11
N ARG A 223 -10.15 16.86 -0.21
CA ARG A 223 -9.87 16.25 -1.51
C ARG A 223 -8.45 16.52 -1.97
N SER A 224 -7.47 16.33 -1.07
CA SER A 224 -6.05 16.53 -1.35
C SER A 224 -5.21 15.38 -0.84
N ALA A 225 -4.11 15.11 -1.55
CA ALA A 225 -3.09 14.16 -1.16
C ALA A 225 -1.72 14.84 -1.17
N ARG A 226 -0.88 14.50 -0.20
CA ARG A 226 0.49 15.00 -0.09
C ARG A 226 1.46 13.84 0.02
N TRP A 227 2.51 13.89 -0.76
CA TRP A 227 3.67 13.04 -0.60
C TRP A 227 4.75 13.79 0.16
N ILE A 228 5.34 13.16 1.16
CA ILE A 228 6.35 13.75 2.03
C ILE A 228 7.53 12.78 2.11
N SER A 229 8.71 13.28 1.79
CA SER A 229 9.96 12.50 1.80
C SER A 229 11.17 13.40 2.10
N GLN A 230 12.36 12.83 2.18
CA GLN A 230 13.60 13.60 2.24
C GLN A 230 13.84 14.43 0.96
N ALA A 231 13.21 14.07 -0.16
CA ALA A 231 13.29 14.83 -1.40
C ALA A 231 12.41 16.09 -1.41
N GLY A 232 11.49 16.22 -0.48
CA GLY A 232 10.58 17.37 -0.35
C GLY A 232 9.14 16.97 -0.09
N VAL A 233 8.25 17.93 -0.34
CA VAL A 233 6.79 17.77 -0.19
C VAL A 233 6.14 18.14 -1.52
N GLU A 234 5.28 17.26 -2.00
CA GLU A 234 4.43 17.50 -3.17
C GLU A 234 2.95 17.34 -2.79
N GLU A 235 2.07 18.11 -3.40
CA GLU A 235 0.63 18.08 -3.13
C GLU A 235 -0.18 18.05 -4.41
N ILE A 236 -1.27 17.29 -4.41
CA ILE A 236 -2.26 17.27 -5.49
C ILE A 236 -3.66 17.45 -4.94
N HIS A 237 -4.53 18.01 -5.77
CA HIS A 237 -5.98 18.02 -5.55
C HIS A 237 -6.61 16.86 -6.34
N LEU A 238 -7.43 16.05 -5.67
CA LEU A 238 -8.05 14.85 -6.27
C LEU A 238 -9.08 15.17 -7.36
N ASP A 239 -9.57 16.42 -7.41
CA ASP A 239 -10.49 16.90 -8.43
C ASP A 239 -9.79 17.44 -9.69
N SER A 240 -8.45 17.56 -9.64
CA SER A 240 -7.70 18.05 -10.79
C SER A 240 -7.69 17.02 -11.92
N GLU A 241 -7.96 17.47 -13.14
CA GLU A 241 -7.79 16.64 -14.35
C GLU A 241 -6.33 16.43 -14.72
N ASN A 242 -5.42 17.20 -14.13
CA ASN A 242 -3.99 17.14 -14.42
C ASN A 242 -3.38 15.87 -13.84
N THR A 243 -2.82 15.06 -14.72
CA THR A 243 -1.84 14.04 -14.34
C THR A 243 -0.74 14.68 -13.49
N VAL A 244 -0.39 14.03 -12.38
CA VAL A 244 0.71 14.47 -11.51
C VAL A 244 1.96 14.67 -12.38
N PRO A 245 2.56 15.86 -12.44
CA PRO A 245 3.84 16.01 -13.07
C PRO A 245 4.82 15.10 -12.34
N GLY A 246 5.50 14.21 -13.06
CA GLY A 246 6.69 13.60 -12.52
C GLY A 246 7.65 14.70 -12.04
N PRO A 247 8.59 14.44 -11.12
CA PRO A 247 9.44 15.45 -10.53
C PRO A 247 10.10 16.26 -11.64
N ALA A 248 9.66 17.52 -11.79
CA ALA A 248 10.20 18.44 -12.76
C ALA A 248 11.66 18.69 -12.40
N GLY A 249 12.57 18.17 -13.22
CA GLY A 249 13.96 18.64 -13.29
C GLY A 249 14.80 18.38 -12.03
N ARG A 250 15.04 17.11 -11.69
CA ARG A 250 16.23 16.76 -10.90
C ARG A 250 17.24 16.11 -11.83
N ALA A 251 18.23 16.92 -12.22
CA ALA A 251 19.45 16.49 -12.88
C ALA A 251 20.33 15.69 -11.91
#